data_205ee80e4e40d78fa80d08577d329768
#
_entry.id   205ee80e4e40d78fa80d08577d329768
#
_cell.length_a   1.000
_cell.length_b   1.000
_cell.length_c   1.000
_cell.angle_alpha   90.00
_cell.angle_beta   90.00
_cell.angle_gamma   90.00
#
_symmetry.space_group_name_H-M   'P 1'
#
loop_
_entity.id
_entity.type
_entity.pdbx_description
1 polymer ?
#
loop_
_entity_poly.entity_id
_entity_poly.type
_entity_poly.pdbx_seq_one_letter_code
_entity_poly.pdbx_strand_id
1 'polypeptide(L)'
;DLVLKFEGCYHGHADGLLAAAGSGVATLSLPDSPGVPAAMAAQTLVVPYNDLDAVREAMAAHPGEVAAIIVEPIAGNMGVIPPATGYLEGLRAICDEHGALLMFDEVITGFRASKGGAQEKYGVRPDLTVLGKIIGGGLPVGAYGGSRELMEQMAPVGAIYQAGTLSGNPLAMAAGCATLDTLFGIEGAYARLEEMGQRLGAGLEAGASAAGVPLTVVQAGSTLTAFFRES
;
A
#
# COMPACT_ATOMS: atom_id res chain seq x y z
N ASP A 1 -2.11 22.10 -1.07
CA ASP A 1 -1.44 21.03 -1.81
C ASP A 1 -0.81 20.03 -0.84
N LEU A 2 -1.68 19.43 -0.01
CA LEU A 2 -1.28 18.46 1.01
C LEU A 2 -1.55 17.04 0.50
N VAL A 3 -0.79 16.07 1.01
CA VAL A 3 -1.07 14.65 0.86
C VAL A 3 -1.42 14.07 2.22
N LEU A 4 -2.52 13.32 2.31
CA LEU A 4 -2.86 12.59 3.53
C LEU A 4 -2.40 11.15 3.40
N LYS A 5 -1.71 10.65 4.43
CA LYS A 5 -1.29 9.25 4.55
C LYS A 5 -1.66 8.70 5.92
N PHE A 6 -1.39 7.41 6.15
CA PHE A 6 -1.76 6.72 7.38
C PHE A 6 -0.52 6.31 8.19
N GLU A 7 -0.65 6.40 9.51
CA GLU A 7 0.34 5.90 10.46
C GLU A 7 0.69 4.44 10.16
N GLY A 8 1.98 4.10 10.20
CA GLY A 8 2.45 2.75 9.92
C GLY A 8 2.50 2.36 8.44
N CYS A 9 1.85 3.09 7.52
CA CYS A 9 1.97 2.87 6.09
C CYS A 9 3.29 3.41 5.54
N TYR A 10 3.92 2.64 4.63
CA TYR A 10 5.18 2.99 3.99
C TYR A 10 5.03 3.13 2.48
N HIS A 11 5.42 4.28 1.95
CA HIS A 11 5.25 4.64 0.53
C HIS A 11 6.58 5.01 -0.15
N GLY A 12 7.65 4.30 0.19
CA GLY A 12 8.98 4.59 -0.32
C GLY A 12 9.68 5.70 0.48
N HIS A 13 10.82 6.16 -0.05
CA HIS A 13 11.69 7.09 0.67
C HIS A 13 11.63 8.54 0.13
N ALA A 14 10.55 8.91 -0.52
CA ALA A 14 10.30 10.31 -0.86
C ALA A 14 10.15 11.14 0.41
N ASP A 15 10.88 12.24 0.52
CA ASP A 15 11.01 13.03 1.75
C ASP A 15 9.66 13.37 2.39
N GLY A 16 8.68 13.82 1.61
CA GLY A 16 7.34 14.14 2.11
C GLY A 16 6.58 12.93 2.67
N LEU A 17 6.88 11.71 2.24
CA LEU A 17 6.17 10.51 2.66
C LEU A 17 6.86 9.76 3.82
N LEU A 18 8.00 10.27 4.32
CA LEU A 18 8.70 9.67 5.46
C LEU A 18 8.13 10.06 6.83
N ALA A 19 7.20 11.01 6.87
CA ALA A 19 6.49 11.37 8.09
C ALA A 19 5.69 10.18 8.63
N ALA A 20 5.90 9.80 9.90
CA ALA A 20 5.28 8.65 10.59
C ALA A 20 5.23 7.37 9.73
N ALA A 21 6.29 7.11 8.93
CA ALA A 21 6.38 5.95 8.05
C ALA A 21 6.49 4.66 8.85
N GLY A 22 6.01 3.54 8.27
CA GLY A 22 6.03 2.19 8.88
C GLY A 22 7.42 1.68 9.18
N SER A 23 7.73 0.49 8.90
CA SER A 23 8.85 -0.40 9.22
C SER A 23 10.18 0.16 9.78
N GLY A 24 10.70 1.29 9.36
CA GLY A 24 11.98 1.84 9.85
C GLY A 24 11.83 2.95 10.89
N VAL A 25 11.05 3.94 10.54
CA VAL A 25 10.88 5.17 11.33
C VAL A 25 9.96 4.94 12.53
N ALA A 26 8.84 4.23 12.34
CA ALA A 26 7.92 3.92 13.42
C ALA A 26 8.57 3.04 14.51
N THR A 27 9.41 2.07 14.12
CA THR A 27 10.14 1.21 15.06
C THR A 27 11.12 2.02 15.92
N LEU A 28 11.69 3.09 15.38
CA LEU A 28 12.60 3.97 16.11
C LEU A 28 11.87 5.08 16.87
N SER A 29 10.55 5.13 16.81
CA SER A 29 9.73 6.19 17.41
C SER A 29 10.16 7.60 16.97
N LEU A 30 10.73 7.72 15.77
CA LEU A 30 11.13 8.99 15.18
C LEU A 30 9.97 9.54 14.35
N PRO A 31 9.50 10.75 14.62
CA PRO A 31 8.41 11.35 13.86
C PRO A 31 8.82 11.63 12.41
N ASP A 32 10.11 11.89 12.18
CA ASP A 32 10.66 12.25 10.88
C ASP A 32 12.03 11.61 10.65
N SER A 33 12.39 11.35 9.41
CA SER A 33 13.72 10.90 9.05
C SER A 33 14.73 12.05 9.18
N PRO A 34 15.89 11.84 9.84
CA PRO A 34 16.94 12.87 9.89
C PRO A 34 17.36 13.27 8.46
N GLY A 35 17.47 14.57 8.22
CA GLY A 35 17.84 15.14 6.93
C GLY A 35 16.66 15.55 6.05
N VAL A 36 15.42 15.15 6.38
CA VAL A 36 14.24 15.65 5.70
C VAL A 36 13.95 17.08 6.16
N PRO A 37 13.84 18.05 5.24
CA PRO A 37 13.48 19.43 5.61
C PRO A 37 12.06 19.50 6.21
N ALA A 38 11.89 20.27 7.28
CA ALA A 38 10.59 20.43 7.93
C ALA A 38 9.48 20.89 6.96
N ALA A 39 9.82 21.76 6.01
CA ALA A 39 8.89 22.23 4.99
C ALA A 39 8.38 21.12 4.06
N MET A 40 9.14 20.05 3.83
CA MET A 40 8.71 18.89 3.06
C MET A 40 7.79 17.99 3.89
N ALA A 41 8.15 17.72 5.14
CA ALA A 41 7.32 16.93 6.04
C ALA A 41 5.97 17.60 6.34
N ALA A 42 5.94 18.94 6.43
CA ALA A 42 4.72 19.72 6.67
C ALA A 42 3.67 19.64 5.55
N GLN A 43 4.02 19.11 4.38
CA GLN A 43 3.08 18.88 3.28
C GLN A 43 2.34 17.54 3.38
N THR A 44 2.61 16.76 4.42
CA THR A 44 1.99 15.45 4.63
C THR A 44 1.21 15.44 5.95
N LEU A 45 -0.09 15.21 5.83
CA LEU A 45 -0.95 14.92 6.97
C LEU A 45 -0.89 13.43 7.30
N VAL A 46 -0.78 13.10 8.57
CA VAL A 46 -0.73 11.69 9.02
C VAL A 46 -1.85 11.46 10.01
N VAL A 47 -2.69 10.47 9.73
CA VAL A 47 -3.82 10.08 10.58
C VAL A 47 -3.76 8.58 10.88
N PRO A 48 -4.43 8.07 11.94
CA PRO A 48 -4.48 6.65 12.22
C PRO A 48 -5.11 5.84 11.08
N TYR A 49 -4.55 4.64 10.84
CA TYR A 49 -5.12 3.68 9.88
C TYR A 49 -6.43 3.07 10.44
N ASN A 50 -7.42 2.81 9.58
CA ASN A 50 -8.74 2.33 9.95
C ASN A 50 -9.61 3.33 10.75
N ASP A 51 -9.30 4.61 10.70
CA ASP A 51 -10.05 5.67 11.37
C ASP A 51 -10.58 6.69 10.36
N LEU A 52 -11.83 6.51 9.89
CA LEU A 52 -12.49 7.43 8.95
C LEU A 52 -12.84 8.77 9.60
N ASP A 53 -13.05 8.82 10.91
CA ASP A 53 -13.41 10.05 11.59
C ASP A 53 -12.18 10.97 11.65
N ALA A 54 -11.00 10.43 11.96
CA ALA A 54 -9.75 11.18 11.86
C ALA A 54 -9.48 11.71 10.44
N VAL A 55 -9.82 10.93 9.39
CA VAL A 55 -9.74 11.41 8.00
C VAL A 55 -10.68 12.59 7.77
N ARG A 56 -11.95 12.50 8.18
CA ARG A 56 -12.92 13.58 8.02
C ARG A 56 -12.52 14.85 8.77
N GLU A 57 -11.99 14.71 9.99
CA GLU A 57 -11.47 15.83 10.78
C GLU A 57 -10.30 16.53 10.07
N ALA A 58 -9.35 15.75 9.51
CA ALA A 58 -8.22 16.29 8.74
C ALA A 58 -8.71 17.02 7.47
N MET A 59 -9.65 16.46 6.72
CA MET A 59 -10.23 17.09 5.53
C MET A 59 -10.98 18.38 5.88
N ALA A 60 -11.73 18.39 6.98
CA ALA A 60 -12.45 19.59 7.45
C ALA A 60 -11.51 20.70 7.94
N ALA A 61 -10.36 20.34 8.52
CA ALA A 61 -9.35 21.29 8.95
C ALA A 61 -8.58 21.93 7.78
N HIS A 62 -8.55 21.27 6.61
CA HIS A 62 -7.83 21.69 5.41
C HIS A 62 -8.73 21.73 4.16
N PRO A 63 -9.78 22.56 4.15
CA PRO A 63 -10.79 22.54 3.08
C PRO A 63 -10.18 22.94 1.72
N GLY A 64 -10.24 22.02 0.76
CA GLY A 64 -9.71 22.21 -0.59
C GLY A 64 -8.17 22.22 -0.69
N GLU A 65 -7.45 21.89 0.37
CA GLU A 65 -5.98 21.86 0.37
C GLU A 65 -5.43 20.43 0.15
N VAL A 66 -6.19 19.39 0.48
CA VAL A 66 -5.74 18.00 0.33
C VAL A 66 -5.92 17.55 -1.10
N ALA A 67 -4.81 17.35 -1.81
CA ALA A 67 -4.80 16.93 -3.21
C ALA A 67 -5.04 15.42 -3.37
N ALA A 68 -4.53 14.62 -2.44
CA ALA A 68 -4.64 13.15 -2.51
C ALA A 68 -4.60 12.49 -1.12
N ILE A 69 -5.26 11.35 -1.02
CA ILE A 69 -5.11 10.39 0.07
C ILE A 69 -4.37 9.17 -0.48
N ILE A 70 -3.21 8.83 0.10
CA ILE A 70 -2.46 7.62 -0.23
C ILE A 70 -2.60 6.58 0.87
N VAL A 71 -2.93 5.34 0.51
CA VAL A 71 -3.15 4.25 1.45
C VAL A 71 -2.58 2.93 0.92
N GLU A 72 -1.95 2.12 1.78
CA GLU A 72 -1.78 0.69 1.53
C GLU A 72 -3.14 0.01 1.81
N PRO A 73 -3.83 -0.58 0.82
CA PRO A 73 -5.16 -1.18 1.06
C PRO A 73 -5.14 -2.32 2.09
N ILE A 74 -4.02 -3.02 2.19
CA ILE A 74 -3.65 -3.88 3.30
C ILE A 74 -2.29 -3.38 3.76
N ALA A 75 -2.21 -2.84 4.96
CA ALA A 75 -0.96 -2.24 5.43
C ALA A 75 0.06 -3.32 5.77
N GLY A 76 0.99 -3.56 4.83
CA GLY A 76 1.95 -4.65 4.90
C GLY A 76 3.09 -4.37 5.89
N ASN A 77 3.64 -3.16 5.88
CA ASN A 77 4.83 -2.83 6.65
C ASN A 77 4.62 -2.80 8.17
N MET A 78 3.43 -2.50 8.64
CA MET A 78 3.10 -2.54 10.08
C MET A 78 2.55 -3.89 10.54
N GLY A 79 2.58 -4.93 9.70
CA GLY A 79 2.27 -6.30 10.09
C GLY A 79 1.04 -6.91 9.45
N VAL A 80 0.77 -6.62 8.17
CA VAL A 80 -0.36 -7.17 7.40
C VAL A 80 -1.70 -6.84 8.06
N ILE A 81 -1.95 -5.55 8.28
CA ILE A 81 -3.21 -5.08 8.86
C ILE A 81 -4.24 -4.90 7.75
N PRO A 82 -5.33 -5.68 7.74
CA PRO A 82 -6.40 -5.52 6.75
C PRO A 82 -7.21 -4.24 7.03
N PRO A 83 -7.87 -3.69 6.00
CA PRO A 83 -8.82 -2.61 6.20
C PRO A 83 -10.02 -3.10 6.98
N ALA A 84 -10.54 -2.28 7.90
CA ALA A 84 -11.82 -2.51 8.53
C ALA A 84 -12.95 -2.51 7.48
N THR A 85 -14.04 -3.20 7.77
CA THR A 85 -15.20 -3.24 6.88
C THR A 85 -15.71 -1.81 6.58
N GLY A 86 -15.83 -1.47 5.31
CA GLY A 86 -16.29 -0.15 4.87
C GLY A 86 -15.21 0.94 4.88
N TYR A 87 -13.97 0.64 5.28
CA TYR A 87 -12.92 1.63 5.39
C TYR A 87 -12.49 2.19 4.02
N LEU A 88 -12.18 1.31 3.07
CA LEU A 88 -11.73 1.73 1.74
C LEU A 88 -12.85 2.41 0.94
N GLU A 89 -14.08 1.94 1.07
CA GLU A 89 -15.28 2.59 0.52
C GLU A 89 -15.49 3.97 1.14
N GLY A 90 -15.27 4.10 2.44
CA GLY A 90 -15.33 5.39 3.15
C GLY A 90 -14.26 6.37 2.66
N LEU A 91 -13.03 5.92 2.44
CA LEU A 91 -11.98 6.75 1.84
C LEU A 91 -12.36 7.22 0.44
N ARG A 92 -12.93 6.32 -0.38
CA ARG A 92 -13.38 6.70 -1.73
C ARG A 92 -14.46 7.78 -1.66
N ALA A 93 -15.46 7.60 -0.79
CA ALA A 93 -16.54 8.58 -0.62
C ALA A 93 -16.02 9.94 -0.14
N ILE A 94 -15.08 9.97 0.81
CA ILE A 94 -14.46 11.20 1.29
C ILE A 94 -13.68 11.90 0.17
N CYS A 95 -12.90 11.15 -0.63
CA CYS A 95 -12.19 11.71 -1.77
C CYS A 95 -13.15 12.33 -2.80
N ASP A 96 -14.25 11.64 -3.11
CA ASP A 96 -15.26 12.13 -4.05
C ASP A 96 -15.95 13.41 -3.54
N GLU A 97 -16.25 13.47 -2.25
CA GLU A 97 -16.87 14.63 -1.60
C GLU A 97 -15.96 15.88 -1.64
N HIS A 98 -14.67 15.69 -1.40
CA HIS A 98 -13.71 16.79 -1.28
C HIS A 98 -12.93 17.10 -2.56
N GLY A 99 -13.12 16.32 -3.63
CA GLY A 99 -12.39 16.48 -4.88
C GLY A 99 -10.92 16.08 -4.80
N ALA A 100 -10.55 15.27 -3.82
CA ALA A 100 -9.21 14.72 -3.66
C ALA A 100 -9.05 13.41 -4.45
N LEU A 101 -7.82 13.06 -4.84
CA LEU A 101 -7.52 11.79 -5.48
C LEU A 101 -7.32 10.68 -4.44
N LEU A 102 -7.93 9.51 -4.67
CA LEU A 102 -7.61 8.30 -3.91
C LEU A 102 -6.49 7.54 -4.60
N MET A 103 -5.39 7.31 -3.89
CA MET A 103 -4.24 6.56 -4.40
C MET A 103 -4.06 5.28 -3.59
N PHE A 104 -4.11 4.12 -4.27
CA PHE A 104 -3.76 2.84 -3.66
C PHE A 104 -2.29 2.53 -3.89
N ASP A 105 -1.54 2.41 -2.81
CA ASP A 105 -0.22 1.82 -2.85
C ASP A 105 -0.36 0.29 -2.83
N GLU A 106 -0.37 -0.27 -4.01
CA GLU A 106 -0.43 -1.71 -4.25
C GLU A 106 0.96 -2.32 -4.53
N VAL A 107 2.01 -1.70 -4.06
CA VAL A 107 3.37 -2.24 -4.19
C VAL A 107 3.49 -3.63 -3.52
N ILE A 108 2.76 -3.88 -2.43
CA ILE A 108 2.69 -5.21 -1.81
C ILE A 108 1.49 -6.00 -2.32
N THR A 109 0.33 -5.39 -2.42
CA THR A 109 -0.95 -6.09 -2.67
C THR A 109 -1.24 -6.35 -4.14
N GLY A 110 -0.69 -5.54 -5.04
CA GLY A 110 -0.87 -5.69 -6.49
C GLY A 110 -0.39 -7.05 -6.98
N PHE A 111 -1.24 -7.76 -7.71
CA PHE A 111 -1.02 -9.14 -8.19
C PHE A 111 -0.68 -10.17 -7.10
N ARG A 112 -0.76 -9.80 -5.82
CA ARG A 112 -0.52 -10.66 -4.66
C ARG A 112 -1.80 -10.98 -3.91
N ALA A 113 -2.63 -9.98 -3.61
CA ALA A 113 -3.88 -10.16 -2.88
C ALA A 113 -4.94 -10.88 -3.72
N SER A 114 -4.96 -10.58 -5.02
CA SER A 114 -5.73 -11.22 -6.07
C SER A 114 -5.08 -10.90 -7.42
N LYS A 115 -5.66 -11.38 -8.53
CA LYS A 115 -5.19 -11.07 -9.88
C LYS A 115 -5.26 -9.57 -10.18
N GLY A 116 -6.30 -8.89 -9.71
CA GLY A 116 -6.48 -7.44 -9.83
C GLY A 116 -6.07 -6.66 -8.60
N GLY A 117 -5.27 -7.26 -7.68
CA GLY A 117 -4.80 -6.60 -6.47
C GLY A 117 -5.88 -6.42 -5.40
N ALA A 118 -5.63 -5.51 -4.47
CA ALA A 118 -6.58 -5.20 -3.40
C ALA A 118 -7.83 -4.48 -3.93
N GLN A 119 -7.70 -3.69 -4.99
CA GLN A 119 -8.85 -3.02 -5.61
C GLN A 119 -9.89 -4.03 -6.14
N GLU A 120 -9.47 -5.15 -6.71
CA GLU A 120 -10.38 -6.24 -7.08
C GLU A 120 -10.94 -6.94 -5.84
N LYS A 121 -10.07 -7.26 -4.88
CA LYS A 121 -10.44 -7.98 -3.65
C LYS A 121 -11.51 -7.26 -2.82
N TYR A 122 -11.42 -5.94 -2.72
CA TYR A 122 -12.33 -5.11 -1.92
C TYR A 122 -13.39 -4.37 -2.76
N GLY A 123 -13.32 -4.46 -4.10
CA GLY A 123 -14.29 -3.81 -4.98
C GLY A 123 -14.23 -2.28 -5.00
N VAL A 124 -13.11 -1.69 -4.56
CA VAL A 124 -12.90 -0.23 -4.53
C VAL A 124 -11.90 0.19 -5.58
N ARG A 125 -12.27 1.15 -6.42
CA ARG A 125 -11.41 1.66 -7.48
C ARG A 125 -10.74 2.98 -7.07
N PRO A 126 -9.40 3.03 -6.98
CA PRO A 126 -8.67 4.27 -6.77
C PRO A 126 -8.58 5.08 -8.08
N ASP A 127 -8.19 6.36 -7.97
CA ASP A 127 -7.86 7.21 -9.10
C ASP A 127 -6.46 6.88 -9.64
N LEU A 128 -5.53 6.58 -8.72
CA LEU A 128 -4.16 6.19 -9.02
C LEU A 128 -3.78 4.90 -8.29
N THR A 129 -3.03 4.05 -8.96
CA THR A 129 -2.46 2.82 -8.41
C THR A 129 -0.96 2.85 -8.54
N VAL A 130 -0.25 2.53 -7.45
CA VAL A 130 1.20 2.35 -7.44
C VAL A 130 1.53 0.87 -7.33
N LEU A 131 2.45 0.38 -8.16
CA LEU A 131 2.84 -1.01 -8.27
C LEU A 131 4.36 -1.17 -8.15
N GLY A 132 4.80 -2.32 -7.68
CA GLY A 132 6.21 -2.67 -7.55
C GLY A 132 6.39 -4.16 -7.23
N LYS A 133 7.50 -4.50 -6.60
CA LYS A 133 7.80 -5.86 -6.13
C LYS A 133 7.51 -6.94 -7.18
N ILE A 134 6.37 -7.64 -7.08
CA ILE A 134 6.03 -8.80 -7.91
C ILE A 134 6.05 -8.50 -9.42
N ILE A 135 5.70 -7.26 -9.83
CA ILE A 135 5.73 -6.86 -11.24
C ILE A 135 7.14 -6.83 -11.84
N GLY A 136 8.18 -6.89 -11.03
CA GLY A 136 9.56 -6.95 -11.47
C GLY A 136 10.11 -8.36 -11.64
N GLY A 137 9.38 -9.39 -11.20
CA GLY A 137 9.86 -10.77 -11.28
C GLY A 137 11.18 -11.01 -10.54
N GLY A 138 11.40 -10.30 -9.42
CA GLY A 138 12.63 -10.32 -8.63
C GLY A 138 13.61 -9.19 -8.97
N LEU A 139 13.36 -8.42 -10.02
CA LEU A 139 14.17 -7.27 -10.42
C LEU A 139 13.53 -5.95 -9.96
N PRO A 140 14.32 -4.88 -9.77
CA PRO A 140 13.82 -3.59 -9.34
C PRO A 140 12.97 -2.93 -10.42
N VAL A 141 11.69 -2.71 -10.12
CA VAL A 141 10.74 -2.00 -10.97
C VAL A 141 9.70 -1.30 -10.10
N GLY A 142 9.26 -0.16 -10.55
CA GLY A 142 8.10 0.55 -10.03
C GLY A 142 7.23 1.03 -11.20
N ALA A 143 5.94 1.05 -10.98
CA ALA A 143 4.98 1.58 -11.93
C ALA A 143 3.87 2.32 -11.21
N TYR A 144 3.24 3.24 -11.89
CA TYR A 144 2.01 3.88 -11.45
C TYR A 144 1.09 4.04 -12.65
N GLY A 145 -0.18 4.12 -12.39
CA GLY A 145 -1.19 4.27 -13.42
C GLY A 145 -2.51 4.74 -12.86
N GLY A 146 -3.38 5.21 -13.75
CA GLY A 146 -4.71 5.71 -13.42
C GLY A 146 -5.55 5.92 -14.67
N SER A 147 -6.54 6.81 -14.58
CA SER A 147 -7.33 7.18 -15.75
C SER A 147 -6.47 7.82 -16.82
N ARG A 148 -6.90 7.73 -18.08
CA ARG A 148 -6.22 8.38 -19.21
C ARG A 148 -6.04 9.88 -18.95
N GLU A 149 -7.05 10.55 -18.44
CA GLU A 149 -7.03 11.98 -18.13
C GLU A 149 -5.90 12.35 -17.17
N LEU A 150 -5.70 11.57 -16.11
CA LEU A 150 -4.61 11.77 -15.16
C LEU A 150 -3.25 11.44 -15.80
N MET A 151 -3.15 10.34 -16.54
CA MET A 151 -1.88 9.92 -17.13
C MET A 151 -1.42 10.80 -18.29
N GLU A 152 -2.32 11.46 -19.00
CA GLU A 152 -2.00 12.45 -20.05
C GLU A 152 -1.42 13.76 -19.49
N GLN A 153 -1.47 13.99 -18.17
CA GLN A 153 -0.72 15.08 -17.53
C GLN A 153 0.81 14.84 -17.50
N MET A 154 1.23 13.60 -17.72
CA MET A 154 2.66 13.24 -17.72
C MET A 154 3.33 13.61 -19.03
N ALA A 155 4.59 14.06 -18.95
CA ALA A 155 5.42 14.32 -20.13
C ALA A 155 5.61 13.01 -20.95
N PRO A 156 5.68 13.06 -22.30
CA PRO A 156 5.74 14.27 -23.14
C PRO A 156 4.37 14.85 -23.52
N VAL A 157 3.25 14.21 -23.15
CA VAL A 157 1.90 14.69 -23.49
C VAL A 157 1.53 15.89 -22.63
N GLY A 158 1.70 15.78 -21.32
CA GLY A 158 1.44 16.82 -20.34
C GLY A 158 2.72 17.48 -19.81
N ALA A 159 2.54 18.32 -18.78
CA ALA A 159 3.63 19.13 -18.23
C ALA A 159 4.38 18.47 -17.06
N ILE A 160 3.84 17.39 -16.47
CA ILE A 160 4.44 16.75 -15.28
C ILE A 160 5.62 15.89 -15.73
N TYR A 161 6.82 16.31 -15.33
CA TYR A 161 8.03 15.57 -15.67
C TYR A 161 8.27 14.38 -14.75
N GLN A 162 8.57 13.23 -15.34
CA GLN A 162 9.02 12.04 -14.67
C GLN A 162 10.04 11.32 -15.56
N ALA A 163 11.16 10.91 -14.98
CA ALA A 163 12.19 10.16 -15.69
C ALA A 163 12.93 9.23 -14.73
N GLY A 164 13.47 8.15 -15.29
CA GLY A 164 14.35 7.23 -14.58
C GLY A 164 15.20 6.47 -15.60
N THR A 165 16.51 6.48 -15.44
CA THR A 165 17.46 5.86 -16.38
C THR A 165 17.13 4.38 -16.65
N LEU A 166 16.69 3.65 -15.62
CA LEU A 166 16.35 2.23 -15.71
C LEU A 166 14.85 1.96 -15.91
N SER A 167 14.04 3.02 -16.11
CA SER A 167 12.60 2.84 -16.39
C SER A 167 12.42 2.06 -17.69
N GLY A 168 11.59 0.99 -17.62
CA GLY A 168 11.32 0.15 -18.78
C GLY A 168 12.52 -0.66 -19.27
N ASN A 169 13.56 -0.89 -18.43
CA ASN A 169 14.70 -1.69 -18.86
C ASN A 169 14.26 -3.10 -19.29
N PRO A 170 14.80 -3.63 -20.41
CA PRO A 170 14.27 -4.84 -21.03
C PRO A 170 14.40 -6.09 -20.15
N LEU A 171 15.38 -6.14 -19.26
CA LEU A 171 15.56 -7.30 -18.37
C LEU A 171 14.45 -7.36 -17.33
N ALA A 172 14.16 -6.25 -16.64
CA ALA A 172 13.08 -6.19 -15.67
C ALA A 172 11.69 -6.37 -16.32
N MET A 173 11.50 -5.83 -17.54
CA MET A 173 10.26 -6.02 -18.29
C MET A 173 10.06 -7.49 -18.66
N ALA A 174 11.09 -8.15 -19.17
CA ALA A 174 11.00 -9.57 -19.52
C ALA A 174 10.75 -10.47 -18.29
N ALA A 175 11.43 -10.21 -17.17
CA ALA A 175 11.23 -10.96 -15.94
C ALA A 175 9.82 -10.72 -15.35
N GLY A 176 9.35 -9.49 -15.38
CA GLY A 176 7.99 -9.13 -14.93
C GLY A 176 6.90 -9.81 -15.77
N CYS A 177 6.99 -9.72 -17.09
CA CYS A 177 6.06 -10.40 -18.01
C CYS A 177 6.05 -11.92 -17.75
N ALA A 178 7.23 -12.57 -17.71
CA ALA A 178 7.32 -14.00 -17.45
C ALA A 178 6.70 -14.40 -16.10
N THR A 179 6.88 -13.57 -15.06
CA THR A 179 6.30 -13.81 -13.74
C THR A 179 4.78 -13.71 -13.77
N LEU A 180 4.24 -12.66 -14.37
CA LEU A 180 2.79 -12.46 -14.45
C LEU A 180 2.12 -13.52 -15.36
N ASP A 181 2.71 -13.84 -16.50
CA ASP A 181 2.22 -14.88 -17.40
C ASP A 181 2.19 -16.25 -16.69
N THR A 182 3.25 -16.59 -15.95
CA THR A 182 3.32 -17.83 -15.16
C THR A 182 2.23 -17.84 -14.08
N LEU A 183 2.11 -16.77 -13.30
CA LEU A 183 1.12 -16.67 -12.22
C LEU A 183 -0.32 -16.79 -12.77
N PHE A 184 -0.62 -16.12 -13.88
CA PHE A 184 -1.95 -16.13 -14.48
C PHE A 184 -2.27 -17.43 -15.23
N GLY A 185 -1.23 -18.18 -15.65
CA GLY A 185 -1.36 -19.49 -16.26
C GLY A 185 -1.65 -20.63 -15.27
N ILE A 186 -1.45 -20.40 -13.96
CA ILE A 186 -1.72 -21.42 -12.94
C ILE A 186 -3.19 -21.30 -12.49
N GLU A 187 -3.99 -22.30 -12.83
CA GLU A 187 -5.38 -22.39 -12.37
C GLU A 187 -5.43 -22.50 -10.83
N GLY A 188 -6.28 -21.69 -10.19
CA GLY A 188 -6.44 -21.70 -8.74
C GLY A 188 -5.25 -21.18 -7.94
N ALA A 189 -4.29 -20.48 -8.58
CA ALA A 189 -3.06 -20.04 -7.94
C ALA A 189 -3.32 -19.27 -6.62
N TYR A 190 -4.24 -18.31 -6.63
CA TYR A 190 -4.53 -17.48 -5.46
C TYR A 190 -5.22 -18.26 -4.34
N ALA A 191 -6.15 -19.17 -4.67
CA ALA A 191 -6.79 -20.05 -3.69
C ALA A 191 -5.76 -20.95 -3.00
N ARG A 192 -4.85 -21.55 -3.79
CA ARG A 192 -3.75 -22.36 -3.26
C ARG A 192 -2.80 -21.58 -2.36
N LEU A 193 -2.44 -20.36 -2.76
CA LEU A 193 -1.59 -19.48 -1.95
C LEU A 193 -2.26 -19.12 -0.62
N GLU A 194 -3.56 -18.85 -0.63
CA GLU A 194 -4.32 -18.57 0.58
C GLU A 194 -4.40 -19.78 1.50
N GLU A 195 -4.67 -20.98 0.98
CA GLU A 195 -4.65 -22.24 1.72
C GLU A 195 -3.28 -22.51 2.37
N MET A 196 -2.20 -22.28 1.63
CA MET A 196 -0.84 -22.38 2.18
C MET A 196 -0.57 -21.38 3.31
N GLY A 197 -1.05 -20.14 3.16
CA GLY A 197 -0.99 -19.13 4.20
C GLY A 197 -1.75 -19.54 5.46
N GLN A 198 -2.98 -20.02 5.31
CA GLN A 198 -3.80 -20.53 6.42
C GLN A 198 -3.12 -21.70 7.14
N ARG A 199 -2.58 -22.65 6.39
CA ARG A 199 -1.85 -23.80 6.94
C ARG A 199 -0.62 -23.36 7.74
N LEU A 200 0.14 -22.38 7.22
CA LEU A 200 1.30 -21.84 7.92
C LEU A 200 0.88 -21.13 9.21
N GLY A 201 -0.14 -20.26 9.15
CA GLY A 201 -0.67 -19.53 10.30
C GLY A 201 -1.12 -20.48 11.41
N ALA A 202 -1.95 -21.46 11.09
CA ALA A 202 -2.43 -22.47 12.02
C ALA A 202 -1.26 -23.29 12.65
N GLY A 203 -0.24 -23.61 11.87
CA GLY A 203 0.96 -24.29 12.36
C GLY A 203 1.76 -23.45 13.34
N LEU A 204 1.89 -22.15 13.09
CA LEU A 204 2.56 -21.21 14.00
C LEU A 204 1.79 -21.06 15.32
N GLU A 205 0.47 -20.90 15.28
CA GLU A 205 -0.39 -20.80 16.46
C GLU A 205 -0.35 -22.09 17.31
N ALA A 206 -0.44 -23.24 16.66
CA ALA A 206 -0.34 -24.53 17.34
C ALA A 206 1.03 -24.74 18.02
N GLY A 207 2.12 -24.40 17.33
CA GLY A 207 3.48 -24.48 17.87
C GLY A 207 3.69 -23.52 19.04
N ALA A 208 3.22 -22.29 18.94
CA ALA A 208 3.30 -21.30 20.00
C ALA A 208 2.49 -21.73 21.24
N SER A 209 1.27 -22.22 21.02
CA SER A 209 0.42 -22.76 22.10
C SER A 209 1.09 -23.92 22.81
N ALA A 210 1.69 -24.88 22.11
CA ALA A 210 2.41 -26.01 22.68
C ALA A 210 3.66 -25.59 23.49
N ALA A 211 4.29 -24.47 23.10
CA ALA A 211 5.44 -23.90 23.78
C ALA A 211 5.07 -22.92 24.90
N GLY A 212 3.79 -22.62 25.12
CA GLY A 212 3.34 -21.61 26.09
C GLY A 212 3.75 -20.19 25.75
N VAL A 213 3.93 -19.90 24.46
CA VAL A 213 4.32 -18.57 23.95
C VAL A 213 3.08 -17.84 23.44
N PRO A 214 2.79 -16.61 23.90
CA PRO A 214 1.69 -15.83 23.35
C PRO A 214 1.99 -15.45 21.89
N LEU A 215 1.05 -15.75 20.99
CA LEU A 215 1.15 -15.46 19.58
C LEU A 215 -0.21 -15.11 19.00
N THR A 216 -0.25 -14.04 18.22
CA THR A 216 -1.39 -13.70 17.36
C THR A 216 -0.93 -13.69 15.91
N VAL A 217 -1.62 -14.43 15.04
CA VAL A 217 -1.37 -14.41 13.59
C VAL A 217 -2.43 -13.54 12.92
N VAL A 218 -1.98 -12.50 12.22
CA VAL A 218 -2.84 -11.70 11.33
C VAL A 218 -2.56 -12.13 9.91
N GLN A 219 -3.61 -12.40 9.14
CA GLN A 219 -3.51 -12.88 7.77
C GLN A 219 -4.47 -12.14 6.83
N ALA A 220 -4.00 -11.82 5.63
CA ALA A 220 -4.80 -11.30 4.54
C ALA A 220 -4.40 -12.02 3.23
N GLY A 221 -5.25 -12.96 2.78
CA GLY A 221 -4.94 -13.87 1.67
C GLY A 221 -3.72 -14.74 1.99
N SER A 222 -2.70 -14.70 1.13
CA SER A 222 -1.44 -15.47 1.31
C SER A 222 -0.41 -14.76 2.20
N THR A 223 -0.66 -13.53 2.61
CA THR A 223 0.28 -12.74 3.40
C THR A 223 -0.10 -12.82 4.88
N LEU A 224 0.86 -13.06 5.75
CA LEU A 224 0.61 -13.15 7.19
C LEU A 224 1.77 -12.55 8.00
N THR A 225 1.46 -12.16 9.24
CA THR A 225 2.44 -11.76 10.26
C THR A 225 2.10 -12.41 11.59
N ALA A 226 3.12 -12.92 12.25
CA ALA A 226 3.03 -13.47 13.59
C ALA A 226 3.51 -12.43 14.61
N PHE A 227 2.64 -12.03 15.54
CA PHE A 227 2.95 -11.12 16.63
C PHE A 227 3.10 -11.92 17.94
N PHE A 228 4.26 -11.82 18.56
CA PHE A 228 4.53 -12.48 19.86
C PHE A 228 3.94 -11.64 21.00
N ARG A 229 2.63 -11.58 21.07
CA ARG A 229 1.86 -10.88 22.09
C ARG A 229 0.50 -11.56 22.27
N GLU A 230 -0.15 -11.29 23.40
CA GLU A 230 -1.58 -11.58 23.55
C GLU A 230 -2.40 -10.69 22.58
N SER A 231 -3.53 -11.20 22.14
CA SER A 231 -4.46 -10.53 21.19
C SER A 231 -5.08 -9.28 21.78
#